data_b7ea31283da5bd296cec84c5961aee1a
#
_entry.id   b7ea31283da5bd296cec84c5961aee1a
#
_cell.length_a   1.000
_cell.length_b   1.000
_cell.length_c   1.000
_cell.angle_alpha   90.00
_cell.angle_beta   90.00
_cell.angle_gamma   90.00
#
_symmetry.space_group_name_H-M   'P 1'
#
loop_
_entity.id
_entity.type
_entity.pdbx_description
1 polymer ?
#
loop_
_entity_poly.entity_id
_entity_poly.type
_entity_poly.pdbx_seq_one_letter_code
_entity_poly.pdbx_strand_id
1 'polypeptide(L)'
;MKQLQTLVAAHQWDDALQLVSADSQLRMKSPLAAREATLLLLQRKFIDLLLARELPTALRTFQEEILPVYGPNEAEVMQFAQLLLCGDADEMTRQAARPWKDEVLHLKMEELVSPDEIIPEGALRRLLQDGPETELQVLPSVLTGPVEGDCLRVLTRHTNDVWELAFSPDGVILASASSDGSVVLWEVKLKDPFSQTPQVRVCVVEALHVLQSVEGPADCLAWSPDSRFLLSSGSRSSTIQLWDRMSGLCEKRFQHPAGVVTKMHWLPCGNQFVSGSADKSLVLWNPSEGSMSYQWSGRRVLDVVVHPHDNKVFVLISGYEIRVYDIAHKADELFLEAEHLMSCLSISPSGKFLLVNFVKHEQIACIEIATGSVLAKYRGVREQRYVLRPCFVGTHNELVACGSEDGKVCLWQRESGNVSAELDGHSSVVNVVVRHPVHSNVIASASDDKTVRLWSLRGLE
;
A
#
# COMPACT_ATOMS: atom_id res chain seq x y z
N MET A 1 23.22 13.73 10.55
CA MET A 1 22.42 13.32 9.38
C MET A 1 22.65 14.17 8.13
N LYS A 2 22.42 15.50 8.11
CA LYS A 2 22.67 16.36 6.92
C LYS A 2 24.08 16.20 6.31
N GLN A 3 25.12 16.12 7.14
CA GLN A 3 26.49 15.93 6.67
C GLN A 3 26.67 14.58 5.98
N LEU A 4 26.08 13.51 6.50
CA LEU A 4 26.08 12.19 5.86
C LEU A 4 25.37 12.21 4.50
N GLN A 5 24.21 12.84 4.42
CA GLN A 5 23.48 13.00 3.16
C GLN A 5 24.29 13.76 2.11
N THR A 6 25.00 14.83 2.52
CA THR A 6 25.86 15.59 1.61
C THR A 6 27.03 14.75 1.10
N LEU A 7 27.66 13.94 1.95
CA LEU A 7 28.78 13.07 1.58
C LEU A 7 28.34 11.94 0.65
N VAL A 8 27.18 11.33 0.91
CA VAL A 8 26.58 10.31 0.05
C VAL A 8 26.25 10.90 -1.34
N ALA A 9 25.62 12.07 -1.40
CA ALA A 9 25.32 12.76 -2.65
C ALA A 9 26.57 13.20 -3.44
N ALA A 10 27.68 13.43 -2.74
CA ALA A 10 28.98 13.76 -3.33
C ALA A 10 29.84 12.53 -3.67
N HIS A 11 29.32 11.29 -3.45
CA HIS A 11 30.05 10.03 -3.61
C HIS A 11 31.36 9.92 -2.80
N GLN A 12 31.40 10.62 -1.66
CA GLN A 12 32.56 10.60 -0.73
C GLN A 12 32.39 9.48 0.31
N TRP A 13 32.60 8.24 -0.13
CA TRP A 13 32.27 7.04 0.64
C TRP A 13 33.15 6.83 1.87
N ASP A 14 34.44 7.13 1.79
CA ASP A 14 35.35 6.95 2.90
C ASP A 14 35.04 7.91 4.07
N ASP A 15 34.72 9.15 3.76
CA ASP A 15 34.29 10.14 4.76
C ASP A 15 32.95 9.78 5.36
N ALA A 16 31.99 9.24 4.55
CA ALA A 16 30.71 8.76 5.01
C ALA A 16 30.88 7.53 5.94
N LEU A 17 31.77 6.61 5.64
CA LEU A 17 32.09 5.45 6.49
C LEU A 17 32.74 5.87 7.82
N GLN A 18 33.60 6.88 7.82
CA GLN A 18 34.14 7.43 9.06
C GLN A 18 33.08 8.02 9.98
N LEU A 19 32.06 8.67 9.43
CA LEU A 19 30.95 9.22 10.23
C LEU A 19 30.06 8.15 10.87
N VAL A 20 30.04 6.94 10.32
CA VAL A 20 29.19 5.83 10.79
C VAL A 20 29.97 4.84 11.68
N SER A 21 31.30 4.92 11.72
CA SER A 21 32.16 4.02 12.53
C SER A 21 31.89 4.15 14.03
N ALA A 22 32.23 3.11 14.81
CA ALA A 22 31.91 3.00 16.24
C ALA A 22 32.41 4.15 17.15
N ASP A 23 33.43 4.91 16.71
CA ASP A 23 33.97 6.09 17.41
C ASP A 23 33.45 7.43 16.85
N SER A 24 32.35 7.41 16.11
CA SER A 24 31.88 8.51 15.28
C SER A 24 30.99 9.54 16.01
N GLN A 25 30.90 10.73 15.41
CA GLN A 25 30.05 11.83 15.87
C GLN A 25 28.55 11.55 15.67
N LEU A 26 28.16 10.56 14.83
CA LEU A 26 26.77 10.24 14.52
C LEU A 26 26.26 9.10 15.44
N ARG A 27 25.24 9.37 16.22
CA ARG A 27 24.66 8.38 17.12
C ARG A 27 23.71 7.45 16.37
N MET A 28 24.05 6.17 16.34
CA MET A 28 23.20 5.12 15.78
C MET A 28 22.28 4.52 16.86
N LYS A 29 21.14 3.97 16.46
CA LYS A 29 20.17 3.34 17.38
C LYS A 29 20.76 2.19 18.20
N SER A 30 21.68 1.45 17.61
CA SER A 30 22.34 0.30 18.24
C SER A 30 23.66 -0.01 17.54
N PRO A 31 24.58 -0.80 18.15
CA PRO A 31 25.77 -1.30 17.49
C PRO A 31 25.46 -2.15 16.24
N LEU A 32 24.31 -2.85 16.24
CA LEU A 32 23.84 -3.62 15.08
C LEU A 32 23.43 -2.68 13.93
N ALA A 33 22.74 -1.58 14.25
CA ALA A 33 22.39 -0.55 13.28
C ALA A 33 23.62 0.14 12.68
N ALA A 34 24.68 0.37 13.46
CA ALA A 34 25.94 0.91 12.96
C ALA A 34 26.62 -0.05 11.96
N ARG A 35 26.63 -1.35 12.26
CA ARG A 35 27.13 -2.38 11.37
C ARG A 35 26.33 -2.46 10.07
N GLU A 36 25.02 -2.42 10.15
CA GLU A 36 24.12 -2.43 8.99
C GLU A 36 24.30 -1.19 8.10
N ALA A 37 24.44 -0.01 8.70
CA ALA A 37 24.73 1.23 7.98
C ALA A 37 26.09 1.19 7.28
N THR A 38 27.13 0.66 7.95
CA THR A 38 28.46 0.46 7.35
C THR A 38 28.37 -0.47 6.14
N LEU A 39 27.63 -1.57 6.24
CA LEU A 39 27.44 -2.50 5.13
C LEU A 39 26.76 -1.84 3.93
N LEU A 40 25.70 -1.07 4.16
CA LEU A 40 25.00 -0.35 3.09
C LEU A 40 25.91 0.62 2.34
N LEU A 41 26.76 1.36 3.06
CA LEU A 41 27.71 2.29 2.45
C LEU A 41 28.82 1.57 1.67
N LEU A 42 29.35 0.47 2.20
CA LEU A 42 30.36 -0.35 1.52
C LEU A 42 29.82 -0.99 0.24
N GLN A 43 28.62 -1.49 0.28
CA GLN A 43 27.93 -2.03 -0.88
C GLN A 43 27.77 -0.98 -1.98
N ARG A 44 27.37 0.24 -1.62
CA ARG A 44 27.21 1.32 -2.58
C ARG A 44 28.55 1.78 -3.16
N LYS A 45 29.57 1.97 -2.32
CA LYS A 45 30.96 2.25 -2.75
C LYS A 45 31.44 1.23 -3.78
N PHE A 46 31.22 -0.05 -3.50
CA PHE A 46 31.62 -1.14 -4.40
C PHE A 46 30.92 -1.05 -5.77
N ILE A 47 29.62 -0.79 -5.78
CA ILE A 47 28.84 -0.66 -7.02
C ILE A 47 29.32 0.55 -7.83
N ASP A 48 29.57 1.69 -7.20
CA ASP A 48 30.06 2.87 -7.88
C ASP A 48 31.45 2.65 -8.52
N LEU A 49 32.33 1.93 -7.83
CA LEU A 49 33.64 1.54 -8.37
C LEU A 49 33.51 0.60 -9.58
N LEU A 50 32.54 -0.32 -9.56
CA LEU A 50 32.26 -1.18 -10.71
C LEU A 50 31.71 -0.38 -11.90
N LEU A 51 30.79 0.55 -11.66
CA LEU A 51 30.24 1.43 -12.69
C LEU A 51 31.29 2.37 -13.28
N ALA A 52 32.26 2.84 -12.46
CA ALA A 52 33.43 3.62 -12.88
C ALA A 52 34.45 2.78 -13.62
N ARG A 53 34.28 1.45 -13.72
CA ARG A 53 35.25 0.48 -14.30
C ARG A 53 36.58 0.39 -13.55
N GLU A 54 36.62 0.74 -12.28
CA GLU A 54 37.79 0.62 -11.41
C GLU A 54 37.84 -0.76 -10.74
N LEU A 55 37.95 -1.82 -11.56
CA LEU A 55 37.95 -3.21 -11.10
C LEU A 55 39.01 -3.55 -10.03
N PRO A 56 40.27 -3.07 -10.11
CA PRO A 56 41.27 -3.35 -9.07
C PRO A 56 40.88 -2.78 -7.72
N THR A 57 40.32 -1.55 -7.69
CA THR A 57 39.86 -0.87 -6.48
C THR A 57 38.64 -1.55 -5.93
N ALA A 58 37.65 -1.91 -6.78
CA ALA A 58 36.45 -2.64 -6.40
C ALA A 58 36.79 -4.02 -5.79
N LEU A 59 37.75 -4.76 -6.37
CA LEU A 59 38.20 -6.04 -5.84
C LEU A 59 38.83 -5.90 -4.46
N ARG A 60 39.64 -4.85 -4.27
CA ARG A 60 40.25 -4.56 -2.97
C ARG A 60 39.19 -4.22 -1.93
N THR A 61 38.22 -3.33 -2.24
CA THR A 61 37.11 -3.01 -1.37
C THR A 61 36.29 -4.24 -1.00
N PHE A 62 36.07 -5.14 -1.95
CA PHE A 62 35.40 -6.40 -1.69
C PHE A 62 36.15 -7.29 -0.71
N GLN A 63 37.45 -7.47 -0.93
CA GLN A 63 38.30 -8.38 -0.13
C GLN A 63 38.65 -7.83 1.26
N GLU A 64 38.98 -6.52 1.36
CA GLU A 64 39.52 -5.92 2.58
C GLU A 64 38.42 -5.28 3.44
N GLU A 65 37.34 -4.78 2.84
CA GLU A 65 36.29 -4.03 3.55
C GLU A 65 34.97 -4.80 3.68
N ILE A 66 34.47 -5.46 2.63
CA ILE A 66 33.15 -6.14 2.63
C ILE A 66 33.23 -7.53 3.27
N LEU A 67 34.18 -8.37 2.82
CA LEU A 67 34.30 -9.75 3.33
C LEU A 67 34.48 -9.86 4.86
N PRO A 68 35.27 -9.01 5.53
CA PRO A 68 35.41 -9.08 6.98
C PRO A 68 34.12 -8.79 7.76
N VAL A 69 33.23 -8.00 7.18
CA VAL A 69 31.97 -7.59 7.82
C VAL A 69 30.88 -8.65 7.63
N TYR A 70 30.79 -9.27 6.45
CA TYR A 70 29.78 -10.31 6.17
C TYR A 70 30.19 -11.70 6.66
N GLY A 71 31.46 -12.07 6.54
CA GLY A 71 31.89 -13.47 6.68
C GLY A 71 31.72 -14.28 5.37
N PRO A 72 32.38 -15.45 5.27
CA PRO A 72 32.56 -16.16 3.99
C PRO A 72 31.34 -16.90 3.43
N ASN A 73 30.24 -17.03 4.16
CA ASN A 73 29.13 -17.94 3.82
C ASN A 73 27.76 -17.30 3.57
N GLU A 74 27.67 -15.97 3.39
CA GLU A 74 26.38 -15.33 3.18
C GLU A 74 26.04 -15.24 1.68
N ALA A 75 24.77 -15.49 1.34
CA ALA A 75 24.26 -15.49 -0.03
C ALA A 75 24.49 -14.13 -0.74
N GLU A 76 24.50 -13.03 0.01
CA GLU A 76 24.74 -11.70 -0.49
C GLU A 76 26.20 -11.51 -0.97
N VAL A 77 27.18 -12.09 -0.27
CA VAL A 77 28.59 -12.08 -0.70
C VAL A 77 28.76 -12.75 -2.04
N MET A 78 28.00 -13.83 -2.29
CA MET A 78 28.02 -14.51 -3.58
C MET A 78 27.46 -13.64 -4.72
N GLN A 79 26.45 -12.81 -4.45
CA GLN A 79 25.92 -11.86 -5.43
C GLN A 79 26.98 -10.79 -5.81
N PHE A 80 27.72 -10.25 -4.85
CA PHE A 80 28.80 -9.30 -5.13
C PHE A 80 29.96 -9.95 -5.92
N ALA A 81 30.30 -11.20 -5.59
CA ALA A 81 31.30 -11.95 -6.34
C ALA A 81 30.85 -12.20 -7.80
N GLN A 82 29.57 -12.46 -8.03
CA GLN A 82 29.00 -12.60 -9.37
C GLN A 82 29.07 -11.30 -10.19
N LEU A 83 28.84 -10.13 -9.56
CA LEU A 83 28.97 -8.83 -10.22
C LEU A 83 30.41 -8.56 -10.69
N LEU A 84 31.43 -8.99 -9.95
CA LEU A 84 32.83 -8.90 -10.36
C LEU A 84 33.17 -9.75 -11.60
N LEU A 85 32.43 -10.84 -11.80
CA LEU A 85 32.63 -11.76 -12.91
C LEU A 85 31.82 -11.38 -14.17
N CYS A 86 30.88 -10.43 -14.04
CA CYS A 86 30.11 -9.91 -15.15
C CYS A 86 31.00 -9.12 -16.13
N GLY A 87 31.22 -9.66 -17.33
CA GLY A 87 32.03 -9.01 -18.35
C GLY A 87 31.32 -7.94 -19.16
N ASP A 88 29.99 -7.82 -19.04
CA ASP A 88 29.15 -6.89 -19.81
C ASP A 88 28.67 -5.72 -18.92
N ALA A 89 29.07 -4.50 -19.31
CA ALA A 89 28.75 -3.27 -18.57
C ALA A 89 27.24 -2.99 -18.53
N ASP A 90 26.49 -3.34 -19.56
CA ASP A 90 25.04 -3.11 -19.63
C ASP A 90 24.27 -4.11 -18.76
N GLU A 91 24.76 -5.34 -18.66
CA GLU A 91 24.20 -6.36 -17.76
C GLU A 91 24.55 -6.04 -16.30
N MET A 92 25.78 -5.58 -16.04
CA MET A 92 26.22 -5.12 -14.70
C MET A 92 25.37 -3.94 -14.21
N THR A 93 25.10 -2.97 -15.07
CA THR A 93 24.24 -1.82 -14.77
C THR A 93 22.80 -2.25 -14.48
N ARG A 94 22.27 -3.22 -15.22
CA ARG A 94 20.92 -3.77 -15.00
C ARG A 94 20.80 -4.56 -13.70
N GLN A 95 21.80 -5.32 -13.33
CA GLN A 95 21.84 -6.11 -12.09
C GLN A 95 22.14 -5.26 -10.86
N ALA A 96 23.02 -4.26 -10.98
CA ALA A 96 23.40 -3.35 -9.91
C ALA A 96 22.35 -2.25 -9.63
N ALA A 97 21.56 -1.81 -10.63
CA ALA A 97 20.69 -0.65 -10.51
C ALA A 97 19.37 -0.89 -9.76
N ARG A 98 18.93 -2.13 -9.55
CA ARG A 98 17.59 -2.40 -8.99
C ARG A 98 17.45 -2.22 -7.48
N PRO A 99 18.38 -2.63 -6.59
CA PRO A 99 18.22 -2.46 -5.13
C PRO A 99 18.92 -1.23 -4.54
N TRP A 100 19.70 -0.44 -5.30
CA TRP A 100 20.72 0.49 -4.75
C TRP A 100 20.57 1.93 -5.24
N LYS A 101 19.35 2.43 -5.43
CA LYS A 101 19.12 3.86 -5.70
C LYS A 101 19.46 4.68 -4.46
N ASP A 102 20.04 5.88 -4.63
CA ASP A 102 20.41 6.78 -3.55
C ASP A 102 19.26 7.10 -2.60
N GLU A 103 18.04 7.21 -3.12
CA GLU A 103 16.81 7.41 -2.35
C GLU A 103 16.53 6.26 -1.36
N VAL A 104 16.75 5.00 -1.77
CA VAL A 104 16.55 3.82 -0.92
C VAL A 104 17.64 3.78 0.16
N LEU A 105 18.87 4.16 -0.17
CA LEU A 105 19.97 4.28 0.78
C LEU A 105 19.65 5.33 1.85
N HIS A 106 19.18 6.51 1.46
CA HIS A 106 18.80 7.57 2.39
C HIS A 106 17.71 7.13 3.38
N LEU A 107 16.65 6.50 2.88
CA LEU A 107 15.55 6.00 3.72
C LEU A 107 16.02 4.96 4.73
N LYS A 108 16.82 3.99 4.30
CA LYS A 108 17.39 2.98 5.21
C LYS A 108 18.36 3.57 6.23
N MET A 109 19.17 4.55 5.85
CA MET A 109 20.07 5.24 6.78
C MET A 109 19.31 6.05 7.83
N GLU A 110 18.18 6.69 7.48
CA GLU A 110 17.31 7.39 8.43
C GLU A 110 16.66 6.43 9.45
N GLU A 111 16.34 5.20 9.05
CA GLU A 111 15.84 4.18 9.97
C GLU A 111 16.88 3.72 11.00
N LEU A 112 18.18 3.77 10.67
CA LEU A 112 19.27 3.27 11.50
C LEU A 112 19.85 4.32 12.45
N VAL A 113 19.70 5.62 12.15
CA VAL A 113 20.21 6.73 12.96
C VAL A 113 19.27 7.03 14.14
N SER A 114 19.83 7.48 15.26
CA SER A 114 19.03 7.86 16.43
C SER A 114 18.13 9.06 16.12
N PRO A 115 16.86 9.07 16.62
CA PRO A 115 15.92 10.19 16.43
C PRO A 115 16.48 11.55 16.84
N ASP A 116 17.37 11.59 17.85
CA ASP A 116 18.00 12.81 18.33
C ASP A 116 18.90 13.49 17.30
N GLU A 117 19.45 12.71 16.37
CA GLU A 117 20.31 13.20 15.27
C GLU A 117 19.53 13.68 14.03
N ILE A 118 18.27 13.26 13.93
CA ILE A 118 17.37 13.63 12.82
C ILE A 118 16.67 14.96 13.15
N ILE A 119 16.35 15.19 14.45
CA ILE A 119 15.68 16.39 14.93
C ILE A 119 16.73 17.48 15.20
N PRO A 120 16.61 18.70 14.64
CA PRO A 120 17.55 19.79 14.90
C PRO A 120 17.61 20.12 16.39
N GLU A 121 18.83 20.33 16.91
CA GLU A 121 19.06 20.71 18.31
C GLU A 121 18.23 21.96 18.68
N GLY A 122 17.41 21.86 19.71
CA GLY A 122 16.52 22.95 20.15
C GLY A 122 15.12 22.97 19.52
N ALA A 123 14.78 22.07 18.57
CA ALA A 123 13.42 21.98 18.02
C ALA A 123 12.40 21.60 19.11
N LEU A 124 12.75 20.62 19.95
CA LEU A 124 11.91 20.21 21.09
C LEU A 124 11.81 21.34 22.14
N ARG A 125 12.87 22.12 22.34
CA ARG A 125 12.92 23.25 23.29
C ARG A 125 12.07 24.43 22.81
N ARG A 126 12.04 24.70 21.51
CA ARG A 126 11.12 25.68 20.89
C ARG A 126 9.66 25.25 20.99
N LEU A 127 9.35 23.98 20.74
CA LEU A 127 8.00 23.41 20.90
C LEU A 127 7.49 23.47 22.36
N LEU A 128 8.39 23.42 23.36
CA LEU A 128 8.03 23.50 24.78
C LEU A 128 8.05 24.93 25.34
N GLN A 129 8.72 25.88 24.71
CA GLN A 129 8.81 27.29 25.12
C GLN A 129 7.77 28.20 24.50
N ASP A 130 7.35 27.92 23.28
CA ASP A 130 6.24 28.59 22.62
C ASP A 130 4.96 27.87 23.08
N GLY A 131 4.23 28.46 24.01
CA GLY A 131 3.01 27.93 24.63
C GLY A 131 1.90 27.61 23.57
N PRO A 132 0.73 27.12 24.01
CA PRO A 132 -0.28 26.47 23.17
C PRO A 132 -1.01 27.35 22.13
N GLU A 133 -0.52 28.55 21.85
CA GLU A 133 -1.13 29.49 20.90
C GLU A 133 -0.34 29.71 19.59
N THR A 134 0.81 29.07 19.42
CA THR A 134 1.44 29.02 18.10
C THR A 134 0.93 27.77 17.39
N GLU A 135 -0.06 27.93 16.53
CA GLU A 135 -0.41 26.95 15.53
C GLU A 135 0.91 26.36 14.98
N LEU A 136 1.13 25.09 15.22
CA LEU A 136 2.06 24.30 14.44
C LEU A 136 1.66 24.52 12.98
N GLN A 137 2.35 25.45 12.31
CA GLN A 137 2.44 25.38 10.87
C GLN A 137 3.19 24.06 10.58
N VAL A 138 2.45 22.96 10.66
CA VAL A 138 2.71 21.79 9.86
C VAL A 138 2.91 22.36 8.47
N LEU A 139 4.12 22.27 7.92
CA LEU A 139 4.35 22.62 6.52
C LEU A 139 3.19 21.99 5.77
N PRO A 140 2.30 22.80 5.17
CA PRO A 140 1.16 22.23 4.49
C PRO A 140 1.75 21.24 3.50
N SER A 141 1.24 20.02 3.49
CA SER A 141 1.51 19.07 2.41
C SER A 141 1.27 19.86 1.14
N VAL A 142 2.35 20.11 0.39
CA VAL A 142 2.34 21.15 -0.64
C VAL A 142 1.56 20.61 -1.82
N LEU A 143 0.23 20.67 -1.72
CA LEU A 143 -0.61 20.69 -2.89
C LEU A 143 -0.46 22.09 -3.49
N THR A 144 0.48 22.24 -4.43
CA THR A 144 0.86 23.53 -5.01
C THR A 144 -0.19 24.09 -6.00
N GLY A 145 -1.33 23.38 -6.17
CA GLY A 145 -2.40 23.81 -7.08
C GLY A 145 -3.67 22.97 -6.97
N PRO A 146 -4.71 23.30 -7.74
CA PRO A 146 -5.89 22.46 -7.85
C PRO A 146 -5.49 21.08 -8.41
N VAL A 147 -6.01 20.02 -7.81
CA VAL A 147 -5.82 18.65 -8.32
C VAL A 147 -6.68 18.51 -9.57
N GLU A 148 -6.08 18.06 -10.66
CA GLU A 148 -6.78 17.73 -11.89
C GLU A 148 -6.60 16.23 -12.18
N GLY A 149 -7.62 15.60 -12.74
CA GLY A 149 -7.57 14.18 -13.09
C GLY A 149 -7.90 13.92 -14.55
N ASP A 150 -6.97 13.29 -15.25
CA ASP A 150 -7.18 12.85 -16.63
C ASP A 150 -7.57 11.37 -16.67
N CYS A 151 -8.62 11.03 -17.41
CA CYS A 151 -8.95 9.64 -17.70
C CYS A 151 -7.92 9.06 -18.68
N LEU A 152 -7.04 8.17 -18.18
CA LEU A 152 -6.01 7.52 -18.98
C LEU A 152 -6.56 6.41 -19.87
N ARG A 153 -7.50 5.63 -19.35
CA ARG A 153 -8.07 4.47 -20.04
C ARG A 153 -9.46 4.12 -19.52
N VAL A 154 -10.31 3.65 -20.43
CA VAL A 154 -11.60 3.03 -20.12
C VAL A 154 -11.54 1.56 -20.51
N LEU A 155 -11.84 0.67 -19.57
CA LEU A 155 -11.81 -0.78 -19.76
C LEU A 155 -13.25 -1.30 -19.84
N THR A 156 -13.59 -1.97 -20.95
CA THR A 156 -14.97 -2.31 -21.34
C THR A 156 -15.13 -3.80 -21.59
N ARG A 157 -14.74 -4.66 -20.66
CA ARG A 157 -14.85 -6.12 -20.82
C ARG A 157 -16.07 -6.72 -20.12
N HIS A 158 -16.46 -6.13 -19.01
CA HIS A 158 -17.59 -6.60 -18.22
C HIS A 158 -18.91 -6.37 -18.95
N THR A 159 -19.85 -7.28 -18.75
CA THR A 159 -21.20 -7.21 -19.35
C THR A 159 -22.24 -6.67 -18.39
N ASN A 160 -21.90 -6.54 -17.10
CA ASN A 160 -22.75 -6.01 -16.05
C ASN A 160 -21.95 -5.15 -15.05
N ASP A 161 -22.62 -4.65 -14.01
CA ASP A 161 -22.09 -3.75 -12.98
C ASP A 161 -20.76 -4.25 -12.40
N VAL A 162 -19.78 -3.36 -12.21
CA VAL A 162 -18.50 -3.68 -11.59
C VAL A 162 -18.51 -3.19 -10.15
N TRP A 163 -18.39 -4.12 -9.20
CA TRP A 163 -18.62 -3.85 -7.79
C TRP A 163 -17.34 -3.74 -6.96
N GLU A 164 -16.28 -4.41 -7.36
CA GLU A 164 -15.02 -4.38 -6.59
C GLU A 164 -13.80 -4.27 -7.51
N LEU A 165 -12.77 -3.56 -7.03
CA LEU A 165 -11.45 -3.43 -7.65
C LEU A 165 -10.37 -3.73 -6.61
N ALA A 166 -9.27 -4.31 -7.07
CA ALA A 166 -8.07 -4.46 -6.26
C ALA A 166 -6.82 -4.45 -7.14
N PHE A 167 -5.87 -3.56 -6.86
CA PHE A 167 -4.52 -3.69 -7.43
C PHE A 167 -3.72 -4.77 -6.72
N SER A 168 -2.95 -5.53 -7.47
CA SER A 168 -1.91 -6.38 -6.87
C SER A 168 -0.87 -5.49 -6.15
N PRO A 169 -0.29 -5.92 -5.02
CA PRO A 169 0.68 -5.13 -4.26
C PRO A 169 1.87 -4.61 -5.07
N ASP A 170 2.30 -5.35 -6.12
CA ASP A 170 3.34 -4.93 -7.06
C ASP A 170 2.86 -3.87 -8.10
N GLY A 171 1.56 -3.58 -8.15
CA GLY A 171 0.96 -2.61 -9.06
C GLY A 171 0.84 -3.08 -10.52
N VAL A 172 1.25 -4.30 -10.85
CA VAL A 172 1.27 -4.78 -12.24
C VAL A 172 -0.10 -5.23 -12.73
N ILE A 173 -0.95 -5.74 -11.80
CA ILE A 173 -2.28 -6.26 -12.16
C ILE A 173 -3.36 -5.49 -11.41
N LEU A 174 -4.41 -5.10 -12.13
CA LEU A 174 -5.68 -4.68 -11.57
C LEU A 174 -6.69 -5.83 -11.72
N ALA A 175 -7.32 -6.23 -10.63
CA ALA A 175 -8.45 -7.16 -10.66
C ALA A 175 -9.75 -6.40 -10.55
N SER A 176 -10.75 -6.75 -11.36
CA SER A 176 -12.11 -6.20 -11.30
C SER A 176 -13.12 -7.32 -11.17
N ALA A 177 -14.06 -7.20 -10.22
CA ALA A 177 -15.12 -8.17 -9.99
C ALA A 177 -16.48 -7.58 -10.35
N SER A 178 -17.31 -8.37 -11.02
CA SER A 178 -18.57 -7.91 -11.58
C SER A 178 -19.75 -8.81 -11.23
N SER A 179 -20.92 -8.20 -11.30
CA SER A 179 -22.19 -8.90 -11.19
C SER A 179 -22.47 -9.84 -12.39
N ASP A 180 -21.66 -9.79 -13.45
CA ASP A 180 -21.69 -10.78 -14.53
C ASP A 180 -21.08 -12.14 -14.14
N GLY A 181 -20.57 -12.27 -12.90
CA GLY A 181 -19.97 -13.48 -12.36
C GLY A 181 -18.51 -13.68 -12.75
N SER A 182 -17.89 -12.73 -13.42
CA SER A 182 -16.48 -12.79 -13.82
C SER A 182 -15.59 -11.89 -12.95
N VAL A 183 -14.35 -12.31 -12.80
CA VAL A 183 -13.26 -11.48 -12.33
C VAL A 183 -12.25 -11.32 -13.46
N VAL A 184 -11.98 -10.10 -13.89
CA VAL A 184 -11.03 -9.83 -14.96
C VAL A 184 -9.72 -9.33 -14.37
N LEU A 185 -8.61 -9.95 -14.77
CA LEU A 185 -7.26 -9.52 -14.45
C LEU A 185 -6.71 -8.68 -15.62
N TRP A 186 -6.39 -7.44 -15.33
CA TRP A 186 -5.85 -6.47 -16.28
C TRP A 186 -4.37 -6.25 -16.01
N GLU A 187 -3.51 -6.49 -16.99
CA GLU A 187 -2.11 -6.10 -16.91
C GLU A 187 -1.99 -4.60 -17.15
N VAL A 188 -1.44 -3.88 -16.17
CA VAL A 188 -1.30 -2.42 -16.20
C VAL A 188 0.17 -2.07 -16.30
N LYS A 189 0.59 -1.59 -17.49
CA LYS A 189 1.96 -1.11 -17.74
C LYS A 189 1.96 0.42 -17.82
N LEU A 190 2.48 1.06 -16.80
CA LEU A 190 2.64 2.51 -16.76
C LEU A 190 4.05 2.87 -17.24
N LYS A 191 4.18 3.89 -18.10
CA LYS A 191 5.50 4.43 -18.47
C LYS A 191 6.07 5.22 -17.30
N ASP A 192 7.34 4.99 -17.04
CA ASP A 192 8.13 5.65 -16.02
C ASP A 192 8.12 7.19 -16.23
N PRO A 193 7.97 8.01 -15.16
CA PRO A 193 7.93 9.47 -15.21
C PRO A 193 9.26 10.13 -15.59
N PHE A 194 10.36 9.36 -15.76
CA PHE A 194 11.66 9.90 -16.22
C PHE A 194 11.74 10.31 -17.71
N SER A 195 10.68 10.12 -18.49
CA SER A 195 10.56 10.82 -19.77
C SER A 195 10.11 12.25 -19.51
N GLN A 196 10.87 13.24 -19.97
CA GLN A 196 10.79 14.72 -19.84
C GLN A 196 9.41 15.41 -19.85
N THR A 197 8.32 14.70 -19.62
CA THR A 197 6.96 15.24 -19.44
C THR A 197 6.34 14.61 -18.20
N PRO A 198 5.78 15.41 -17.25
CA PRO A 198 5.27 14.94 -15.95
C PRO A 198 3.93 14.19 -16.06
N GLN A 199 3.64 13.54 -17.18
CA GLN A 199 2.40 12.80 -17.40
C GLN A 199 2.65 11.32 -17.38
N VAL A 200 2.10 10.62 -16.37
CA VAL A 200 1.99 9.16 -16.39
C VAL A 200 1.14 8.78 -17.60
N ARG A 201 1.75 8.19 -18.61
CA ARG A 201 1.01 7.62 -19.75
C ARG A 201 0.85 6.13 -19.53
N VAL A 202 -0.39 5.66 -19.47
CA VAL A 202 -0.67 4.22 -19.53
C VAL A 202 -0.17 3.70 -20.88
N CYS A 203 0.80 2.81 -20.84
CA CYS A 203 1.34 2.23 -22.06
C CYS A 203 0.45 1.17 -22.65
N VAL A 204 0.06 0.20 -21.80
CA VAL A 204 -0.76 -0.95 -22.21
C VAL A 204 -1.63 -1.35 -21.03
N VAL A 205 -2.93 -1.55 -21.30
CA VAL A 205 -3.81 -2.25 -20.38
C VAL A 205 -4.50 -3.34 -21.20
N GLU A 206 -4.19 -4.58 -20.90
CA GLU A 206 -4.75 -5.76 -21.56
C GLU A 206 -5.39 -6.70 -20.55
N ALA A 207 -6.49 -7.32 -20.94
CA ALA A 207 -7.09 -8.38 -20.14
C ALA A 207 -6.20 -9.63 -20.22
N LEU A 208 -5.53 -9.97 -19.11
CA LEU A 208 -4.67 -11.14 -19.02
C LEU A 208 -5.50 -12.42 -18.87
N HIS A 209 -6.42 -12.43 -17.92
CA HIS A 209 -7.30 -13.56 -17.63
C HIS A 209 -8.73 -13.10 -17.34
N VAL A 210 -9.68 -13.95 -17.67
CA VAL A 210 -11.08 -13.83 -17.26
C VAL A 210 -11.41 -15.05 -16.41
N LEU A 211 -11.48 -14.83 -15.09
CA LEU A 211 -11.76 -15.88 -14.12
C LEU A 211 -13.27 -15.98 -13.97
N GLN A 212 -13.82 -17.17 -14.13
CA GLN A 212 -15.25 -17.41 -13.96
C GLN A 212 -15.54 -17.86 -12.53
N SER A 213 -16.32 -17.09 -11.78
CA SER A 213 -16.88 -17.55 -10.52
C SER A 213 -17.93 -18.62 -10.78
N VAL A 214 -17.86 -19.71 -10.04
CA VAL A 214 -18.77 -20.84 -10.26
C VAL A 214 -20.19 -20.57 -9.71
N GLU A 215 -20.36 -19.57 -8.83
CA GLU A 215 -21.56 -19.43 -8.00
C GLU A 215 -22.14 -18.01 -7.97
N GLY A 216 -22.21 -17.33 -9.12
CA GLY A 216 -22.93 -16.04 -9.22
C GLY A 216 -22.02 -14.81 -9.19
N PRO A 217 -22.60 -13.63 -8.88
CA PRO A 217 -21.88 -12.36 -8.95
C PRO A 217 -20.64 -12.32 -8.06
N ALA A 218 -19.54 -11.81 -8.59
CA ALA A 218 -18.29 -11.60 -7.83
C ALA A 218 -18.30 -10.18 -7.23
N ASP A 219 -18.06 -10.06 -5.91
CA ASP A 219 -18.12 -8.79 -5.19
C ASP A 219 -17.00 -8.61 -4.14
N CYS A 220 -16.14 -9.60 -3.97
CA CYS A 220 -15.09 -9.56 -2.99
C CYS A 220 -13.78 -10.05 -3.57
N LEU A 221 -12.72 -9.22 -3.46
CA LEU A 221 -11.39 -9.50 -3.96
C LEU A 221 -10.33 -9.22 -2.87
N ALA A 222 -9.30 -10.05 -2.79
CA ALA A 222 -8.14 -9.80 -1.95
C ALA A 222 -6.86 -10.41 -2.53
N TRP A 223 -5.86 -9.58 -2.82
CA TRP A 223 -4.55 -10.04 -3.26
C TRP A 223 -3.68 -10.52 -2.10
N SER A 224 -2.91 -11.57 -2.34
CA SER A 224 -1.83 -11.95 -1.42
C SER A 224 -0.70 -10.90 -1.43
N PRO A 225 0.02 -10.70 -0.31
CA PRO A 225 1.09 -9.70 -0.21
C PRO A 225 2.22 -9.88 -1.22
N ASP A 226 2.49 -11.12 -1.65
CA ASP A 226 3.46 -11.47 -2.68
C ASP A 226 2.95 -11.26 -4.12
N SER A 227 1.72 -10.77 -4.30
CA SER A 227 1.07 -10.56 -5.59
C SER A 227 0.86 -11.83 -6.42
N ARG A 228 1.04 -13.02 -5.85
CA ARG A 228 0.94 -14.28 -6.57
C ARG A 228 -0.49 -14.79 -6.64
N PHE A 229 -1.24 -14.65 -5.57
CA PHE A 229 -2.57 -15.22 -5.44
C PHE A 229 -3.64 -14.15 -5.29
N LEU A 230 -4.80 -14.42 -5.87
CA LEU A 230 -6.02 -13.64 -5.69
C LEU A 230 -7.10 -14.52 -5.04
N LEU A 231 -7.72 -13.99 -3.98
CA LEU A 231 -8.97 -14.53 -3.44
C LEU A 231 -10.15 -13.84 -4.10
N SER A 232 -11.16 -14.59 -4.45
CA SER A 232 -12.47 -14.07 -4.86
C SER A 232 -13.62 -14.80 -4.17
N SER A 233 -14.70 -14.10 -3.93
CA SER A 233 -15.96 -14.66 -3.46
C SER A 233 -17.14 -13.88 -4.06
N GLY A 234 -18.29 -14.46 -4.05
CA GLY A 234 -19.50 -13.84 -4.59
C GLY A 234 -20.50 -13.47 -3.51
N SER A 235 -21.33 -12.45 -3.80
CA SER A 235 -22.34 -11.87 -2.89
C SER A 235 -23.41 -12.84 -2.38
N ARG A 236 -23.48 -14.03 -2.96
CA ARG A 236 -24.43 -15.08 -2.58
C ARG A 236 -23.76 -16.42 -2.36
N SER A 237 -22.43 -16.42 -2.31
CA SER A 237 -21.65 -17.64 -2.15
C SER A 237 -20.99 -17.70 -0.78
N SER A 238 -20.92 -18.92 -0.24
CA SER A 238 -20.08 -19.25 0.90
C SER A 238 -18.71 -19.78 0.48
N THR A 239 -18.45 -19.85 -0.83
CA THR A 239 -17.22 -20.37 -1.40
C THR A 239 -16.22 -19.25 -1.66
N ILE A 240 -15.02 -19.41 -1.14
CA ILE A 240 -13.86 -18.55 -1.44
C ILE A 240 -12.98 -19.31 -2.42
N GLN A 241 -12.60 -18.68 -3.53
CA GLN A 241 -11.74 -19.25 -4.55
C GLN A 241 -10.36 -18.60 -4.50
N LEU A 242 -9.32 -19.42 -4.53
CA LEU A 242 -7.91 -18.99 -4.61
C LEU A 242 -7.40 -19.20 -6.03
N TRP A 243 -6.99 -18.13 -6.67
CA TRP A 243 -6.52 -18.13 -8.05
C TRP A 243 -5.03 -17.84 -8.11
N ASP A 244 -4.30 -18.58 -8.93
CA ASP A 244 -2.93 -18.25 -9.28
C ASP A 244 -2.94 -17.21 -10.41
N ARG A 245 -2.24 -16.10 -10.20
CA ARG A 245 -2.17 -14.96 -11.13
C ARG A 245 -1.61 -15.33 -12.51
N MET A 246 -0.60 -16.20 -12.53
CA MET A 246 0.12 -16.51 -13.77
C MET A 246 -0.65 -17.47 -14.69
N SER A 247 -1.24 -18.49 -14.10
CA SER A 247 -1.98 -19.50 -14.84
C SER A 247 -3.46 -19.13 -15.06
N GLY A 248 -4.03 -18.25 -14.20
CA GLY A 248 -5.45 -17.95 -14.19
C GLY A 248 -6.32 -19.13 -13.71
N LEU A 249 -5.70 -20.14 -13.09
CA LEU A 249 -6.41 -21.33 -12.62
C LEU A 249 -6.81 -21.20 -11.13
N CYS A 250 -7.96 -21.76 -10.79
CA CYS A 250 -8.38 -21.90 -9.40
C CYS A 250 -7.59 -23.04 -8.75
N GLU A 251 -6.70 -22.70 -7.82
CA GLU A 251 -5.88 -23.69 -7.11
C GLU A 251 -6.63 -24.35 -5.97
N LYS A 252 -7.40 -23.56 -5.20
CA LYS A 252 -8.13 -24.05 -4.03
C LYS A 252 -9.49 -23.39 -3.88
N ARG A 253 -10.37 -24.08 -3.20
CA ARG A 253 -11.68 -23.58 -2.77
C ARG A 253 -11.84 -23.79 -1.28
N PHE A 254 -12.29 -22.75 -0.58
CA PHE A 254 -12.58 -22.80 0.85
C PHE A 254 -14.07 -22.59 1.04
N GLN A 255 -14.69 -23.41 1.86
CA GLN A 255 -16.10 -23.31 2.18
C GLN A 255 -16.27 -22.60 3.51
N HIS A 256 -16.84 -21.39 3.49
CA HIS A 256 -17.12 -20.64 4.72
C HIS A 256 -18.22 -21.37 5.53
N PRO A 257 -18.00 -21.63 6.83
CA PRO A 257 -18.88 -22.50 7.60
C PRO A 257 -20.26 -21.89 7.87
N ALA A 258 -20.35 -20.57 7.85
CA ALA A 258 -21.54 -19.83 8.30
C ALA A 258 -22.30 -19.09 7.19
N GLY A 259 -21.99 -19.34 5.92
CA GLY A 259 -22.77 -18.76 4.80
C GLY A 259 -22.03 -17.65 4.04
N VAL A 260 -22.77 -16.63 3.59
CA VAL A 260 -22.26 -15.62 2.63
C VAL A 260 -21.11 -14.83 3.18
N VAL A 261 -20.00 -14.82 2.41
CA VAL A 261 -18.79 -14.02 2.71
C VAL A 261 -19.08 -12.56 2.38
N THR A 262 -18.79 -11.66 3.31
CA THR A 262 -18.97 -10.21 3.11
C THR A 262 -17.69 -9.50 2.70
N LYS A 263 -16.55 -9.90 3.25
CA LYS A 263 -15.23 -9.36 2.91
C LYS A 263 -14.11 -10.32 3.29
N MET A 264 -13.00 -10.21 2.58
CA MET A 264 -11.79 -10.99 2.80
C MET A 264 -10.56 -10.10 2.77
N HIS A 265 -9.56 -10.46 3.55
CA HIS A 265 -8.24 -9.82 3.51
C HIS A 265 -7.12 -10.79 3.85
N TRP A 266 -6.01 -10.68 3.15
CA TRP A 266 -4.78 -11.37 3.55
C TRP A 266 -4.13 -10.68 4.74
N LEU A 267 -3.49 -11.45 5.61
CA LEU A 267 -2.60 -10.92 6.64
C LEU A 267 -1.26 -10.52 6.01
N PRO A 268 -0.54 -9.54 6.59
CA PRO A 268 0.74 -9.06 6.04
C PRO A 268 1.80 -10.15 5.88
N CYS A 269 1.76 -11.19 6.74
CA CYS A 269 2.67 -12.35 6.65
C CYS A 269 2.49 -13.21 5.39
N GLY A 270 1.38 -13.07 4.66
CA GLY A 270 1.08 -13.84 3.45
C GLY A 270 0.72 -15.32 3.67
N ASN A 271 0.82 -15.81 4.91
CA ASN A 271 0.57 -17.21 5.24
C ASN A 271 -0.88 -17.51 5.66
N GLN A 272 -1.66 -16.47 5.91
CA GLN A 272 -3.04 -16.56 6.38
C GLN A 272 -3.89 -15.45 5.78
N PHE A 273 -5.19 -15.69 5.71
CA PHE A 273 -6.17 -14.67 5.39
C PHE A 273 -7.40 -14.76 6.30
N VAL A 274 -8.14 -13.67 6.41
CA VAL A 274 -9.39 -13.60 7.16
C VAL A 274 -10.56 -13.41 6.22
N SER A 275 -11.72 -14.00 6.58
CA SER A 275 -13.00 -13.76 5.92
C SER A 275 -14.09 -13.47 6.94
N GLY A 276 -14.86 -12.43 6.69
CA GLY A 276 -16.04 -12.08 7.47
C GLY A 276 -17.33 -12.59 6.81
N SER A 277 -18.34 -12.88 7.62
CA SER A 277 -19.65 -13.31 7.12
C SER A 277 -20.81 -12.58 7.80
N ALA A 278 -21.87 -12.36 7.02
CA ALA A 278 -23.14 -11.85 7.54
C ALA A 278 -23.79 -12.79 8.57
N ASP A 279 -23.44 -14.07 8.56
CA ASP A 279 -23.93 -15.12 9.46
C ASP A 279 -23.19 -15.18 10.81
N LYS A 280 -22.61 -14.06 11.22
CA LYS A 280 -22.02 -13.84 12.55
C LYS A 280 -20.71 -14.58 12.80
N SER A 281 -19.87 -14.73 11.80
CA SER A 281 -18.53 -15.29 11.98
C SER A 281 -17.43 -14.51 11.27
N LEU A 282 -16.26 -14.50 11.87
CA LEU A 282 -14.98 -14.11 11.29
C LEU A 282 -14.08 -15.35 11.34
N VAL A 283 -13.52 -15.73 10.20
CA VAL A 283 -12.74 -16.96 10.06
C VAL A 283 -11.32 -16.65 9.62
N LEU A 284 -10.35 -17.24 10.29
CA LEU A 284 -8.95 -17.23 9.94
C LEU A 284 -8.59 -18.53 9.20
N TRP A 285 -7.97 -18.39 8.04
CA TRP A 285 -7.65 -19.48 7.14
C TRP A 285 -6.15 -19.68 6.99
N ASN A 286 -5.75 -20.93 6.83
CA ASN A 286 -4.42 -21.32 6.36
C ASN A 286 -4.53 -21.83 4.90
N PRO A 287 -4.14 -21.00 3.89
CA PRO A 287 -4.27 -21.41 2.50
C PRO A 287 -3.36 -22.56 2.10
N SER A 288 -2.22 -22.77 2.75
CA SER A 288 -1.30 -23.88 2.47
C SER A 288 -1.94 -25.21 2.85
N GLU A 289 -2.56 -25.30 4.01
CA GLU A 289 -3.25 -26.50 4.50
C GLU A 289 -4.64 -26.67 3.89
N GLY A 290 -5.22 -25.60 3.37
CA GLY A 290 -6.60 -25.60 2.87
C GLY A 290 -7.64 -25.66 4.01
N SER A 291 -7.25 -25.35 5.23
CA SER A 291 -8.04 -25.51 6.44
C SER A 291 -8.33 -24.19 7.16
N MET A 292 -9.39 -24.20 7.96
CA MET A 292 -9.71 -23.13 8.89
C MET A 292 -8.80 -23.25 10.12
N SER A 293 -8.07 -22.16 10.44
CA SER A 293 -7.20 -22.10 11.61
C SER A 293 -7.95 -21.70 12.88
N TYR A 294 -8.87 -20.75 12.79
CA TYR A 294 -9.65 -20.25 13.92
C TYR A 294 -10.95 -19.57 13.46
N GLN A 295 -11.96 -19.57 14.36
CA GLN A 295 -13.23 -18.91 14.10
C GLN A 295 -13.70 -18.11 15.33
N TRP A 296 -14.00 -16.83 15.12
CA TRP A 296 -14.77 -16.02 16.06
C TRP A 296 -16.24 -16.03 15.63
N SER A 297 -17.13 -16.24 16.60
CA SER A 297 -18.58 -16.36 16.32
C SER A 297 -19.40 -15.40 17.17
N GLY A 298 -20.62 -15.12 16.74
CA GLY A 298 -21.63 -14.39 17.52
C GLY A 298 -21.95 -12.99 17.01
N ARG A 299 -21.14 -12.41 16.09
CA ARG A 299 -21.35 -11.04 15.59
C ARG A 299 -21.41 -10.99 14.08
N ARG A 300 -22.42 -10.28 13.53
CA ARG A 300 -22.55 -10.09 12.09
C ARG A 300 -21.44 -9.16 11.57
N VAL A 301 -20.60 -9.69 10.70
CA VAL A 301 -19.53 -8.95 10.06
C VAL A 301 -20.05 -8.32 8.76
N LEU A 302 -19.83 -7.01 8.58
CA LEU A 302 -20.17 -6.28 7.36
C LEU A 302 -18.94 -5.99 6.52
N ASP A 303 -17.85 -5.59 7.16
CA ASP A 303 -16.59 -5.29 6.48
C ASP A 303 -15.38 -5.66 7.34
N VAL A 304 -14.26 -5.90 6.67
CA VAL A 304 -13.00 -6.31 7.30
C VAL A 304 -11.85 -5.59 6.62
N VAL A 305 -10.95 -5.00 7.40
CA VAL A 305 -9.67 -4.47 6.90
C VAL A 305 -8.54 -4.90 7.83
N VAL A 306 -7.40 -5.24 7.26
CA VAL A 306 -6.22 -5.70 7.99
C VAL A 306 -5.22 -4.55 8.13
N HIS A 307 -4.65 -4.39 9.31
CA HIS A 307 -3.57 -3.43 9.53
C HIS A 307 -2.33 -3.84 8.70
N PRO A 308 -1.72 -2.92 7.92
CA PRO A 308 -0.69 -3.30 6.94
C PRO A 308 0.62 -3.81 7.57
N HIS A 309 0.90 -3.47 8.83
CA HIS A 309 2.16 -3.80 9.50
C HIS A 309 1.98 -4.69 10.74
N ASP A 310 0.77 -4.75 11.28
CA ASP A 310 0.44 -5.52 12.49
C ASP A 310 -0.52 -6.66 12.16
N ASN A 311 -0.53 -7.69 12.99
CA ASN A 311 -1.52 -8.78 12.91
C ASN A 311 -2.87 -8.40 13.54
N LYS A 312 -3.29 -7.14 13.36
CA LYS A 312 -4.57 -6.61 13.84
C LYS A 312 -5.56 -6.49 12.70
N VAL A 313 -6.80 -6.84 12.97
CA VAL A 313 -7.89 -6.83 11.99
C VAL A 313 -9.01 -5.95 12.52
N PHE A 314 -9.35 -4.89 11.79
CA PHE A 314 -10.49 -4.03 12.08
C PHE A 314 -11.73 -4.62 11.41
N VAL A 315 -12.75 -4.84 12.18
CA VAL A 315 -13.98 -5.52 11.74
C VAL A 315 -15.18 -4.63 12.05
N LEU A 316 -15.97 -4.34 11.03
CA LEU A 316 -17.23 -3.63 11.16
C LEU A 316 -18.33 -4.62 11.53
N ILE A 317 -18.88 -4.45 12.73
CA ILE A 317 -19.91 -5.31 13.31
C ILE A 317 -21.27 -4.65 13.23
N SER A 318 -22.21 -5.33 12.57
CA SER A 318 -23.63 -4.89 12.49
C SER A 318 -23.85 -3.44 12.04
N GLY A 319 -22.78 -2.76 11.57
CA GLY A 319 -22.80 -1.39 11.08
C GLY A 319 -22.71 -0.30 12.16
N TYR A 320 -22.54 -0.65 13.43
CA TYR A 320 -22.49 0.31 14.54
C TYR A 320 -21.22 0.22 15.39
N GLU A 321 -20.54 -0.92 15.36
CA GLU A 321 -19.34 -1.18 16.13
C GLU A 321 -18.16 -1.50 15.19
N ILE A 322 -17.01 -0.93 15.49
CA ILE A 322 -15.72 -1.37 14.92
C ILE A 322 -14.95 -2.03 16.07
N ARG A 323 -14.55 -3.27 15.85
CA ARG A 323 -13.73 -4.02 16.79
C ARG A 323 -12.38 -4.36 16.18
N VAL A 324 -11.36 -4.40 17.02
CA VAL A 324 -10.02 -4.85 16.64
C VAL A 324 -9.81 -6.26 17.14
N TYR A 325 -9.50 -7.15 16.22
CA TYR A 325 -9.16 -8.53 16.51
C TYR A 325 -7.64 -8.71 16.45
N ASP A 326 -7.06 -9.15 17.54
CA ASP A 326 -5.66 -9.57 17.61
C ASP A 326 -5.56 -11.04 17.21
N ILE A 327 -4.92 -11.29 16.07
CA ILE A 327 -4.81 -12.66 15.51
C ILE A 327 -3.90 -13.54 16.36
N ALA A 328 -2.85 -12.96 16.97
CA ALA A 328 -1.89 -13.72 17.77
C ALA A 328 -2.51 -14.19 19.09
N HIS A 329 -3.21 -13.31 19.78
CA HIS A 329 -3.82 -13.58 21.09
C HIS A 329 -5.25 -14.11 20.99
N LYS A 330 -5.85 -14.11 19.78
CA LYS A 330 -7.25 -14.52 19.52
C LYS A 330 -8.27 -13.73 20.36
N ALA A 331 -7.94 -12.51 20.71
CA ALA A 331 -8.74 -11.58 21.49
C ALA A 331 -9.37 -10.51 20.58
N ASP A 332 -10.46 -9.89 21.04
CA ASP A 332 -11.07 -8.76 20.36
C ASP A 332 -11.41 -7.64 21.37
N GLU A 333 -11.26 -6.40 20.95
CA GLU A 333 -11.57 -5.22 21.74
C GLU A 333 -12.44 -4.23 20.95
N LEU A 334 -13.27 -3.46 21.65
CA LEU A 334 -14.06 -2.40 21.04
C LEU A 334 -13.14 -1.23 20.71
N PHE A 335 -13.09 -0.84 19.43
CA PHE A 335 -12.34 0.31 18.95
C PHE A 335 -13.21 1.57 18.86
N LEU A 336 -14.39 1.44 18.26
CA LEU A 336 -15.33 2.55 18.08
C LEU A 336 -16.77 2.02 18.09
N GLU A 337 -17.64 2.77 18.78
CA GLU A 337 -19.08 2.61 18.69
C GLU A 337 -19.70 3.91 18.17
N ALA A 338 -20.62 3.81 17.22
CA ALA A 338 -21.25 4.95 16.58
C ALA A 338 -22.77 4.85 16.65
N GLU A 339 -23.43 6.00 16.81
CA GLU A 339 -24.90 6.10 16.75
C GLU A 339 -25.46 5.93 15.35
N HIS A 340 -24.61 6.14 14.33
CA HIS A 340 -24.99 6.13 12.92
C HIS A 340 -24.44 4.89 12.20
N LEU A 341 -25.25 4.40 11.23
CA LEU A 341 -24.90 3.21 10.47
C LEU A 341 -23.64 3.45 9.62
N MET A 342 -22.63 2.62 9.83
CA MET A 342 -21.40 2.55 9.04
C MET A 342 -21.54 1.48 7.96
N SER A 343 -21.02 1.72 6.76
CA SER A 343 -21.13 0.81 5.61
C SER A 343 -19.84 0.06 5.31
N CYS A 344 -18.71 0.75 5.34
CA CYS A 344 -17.42 0.16 5.00
C CYS A 344 -16.25 0.86 5.69
N LEU A 345 -15.11 0.17 5.67
CA LEU A 345 -13.83 0.60 6.23
C LEU A 345 -12.77 0.65 5.14
N SER A 346 -11.81 1.56 5.29
CA SER A 346 -10.58 1.55 4.50
C SER A 346 -9.41 2.04 5.36
N ILE A 347 -8.29 1.33 5.35
CA ILE A 347 -7.12 1.67 6.15
C ILE A 347 -6.04 2.32 5.28
N SER A 348 -5.33 3.28 5.85
CA SER A 348 -4.20 3.90 5.15
C SER A 348 -3.03 2.91 5.01
N PRO A 349 -2.22 2.99 3.95
CA PRO A 349 -1.03 2.15 3.80
C PRO A 349 -0.01 2.29 4.93
N SER A 350 0.00 3.44 5.60
CA SER A 350 0.84 3.66 6.79
C SER A 350 0.30 3.01 8.07
N GLY A 351 -0.93 2.46 8.06
CA GLY A 351 -1.59 1.93 9.25
C GLY A 351 -2.03 2.99 10.27
N LYS A 352 -1.87 4.29 9.98
CA LYS A 352 -2.16 5.36 10.95
C LYS A 352 -3.62 5.81 10.95
N PHE A 353 -4.30 5.71 9.80
CA PHE A 353 -5.63 6.28 9.60
C PHE A 353 -6.62 5.24 9.11
N LEU A 354 -7.85 5.36 9.59
CA LEU A 354 -8.99 4.56 9.18
C LEU A 354 -10.07 5.48 8.58
N LEU A 355 -10.52 5.21 7.36
CA LEU A 355 -11.72 5.82 6.80
C LEU A 355 -12.92 4.98 7.17
N VAL A 356 -13.96 5.64 7.63
CA VAL A 356 -15.26 5.04 7.97
C VAL A 356 -16.34 5.78 7.20
N ASN A 357 -17.12 5.04 6.43
CA ASN A 357 -18.21 5.61 5.65
C ASN A 357 -19.53 5.48 6.41
N PHE A 358 -20.29 6.58 6.54
CA PHE A 358 -21.55 6.67 7.26
C PHE A 358 -22.72 6.79 6.27
N VAL A 359 -23.48 5.71 6.14
CA VAL A 359 -24.70 5.68 5.30
C VAL A 359 -25.72 6.71 5.76
N LYS A 360 -26.45 7.31 4.83
CA LYS A 360 -27.49 8.33 5.04
C LYS A 360 -27.01 9.68 5.58
N HIS A 361 -25.78 9.81 6.02
CA HIS A 361 -25.20 11.10 6.40
C HIS A 361 -24.35 11.71 5.30
N GLU A 362 -24.14 10.96 4.20
CA GLU A 362 -23.30 11.37 3.06
C GLU A 362 -21.94 11.89 3.54
N GLN A 363 -21.35 11.16 4.50
CA GLN A 363 -20.16 11.59 5.22
C GLN A 363 -19.18 10.44 5.42
N ILE A 364 -17.94 10.68 5.05
CA ILE A 364 -16.81 9.80 5.37
C ILE A 364 -16.03 10.46 6.50
N ALA A 365 -15.65 9.70 7.53
CA ALA A 365 -14.77 10.18 8.61
C ALA A 365 -13.38 9.56 8.49
N CYS A 366 -12.34 10.38 8.71
CA CYS A 366 -10.97 9.93 8.92
C CYS A 366 -10.68 9.85 10.41
N ILE A 367 -10.30 8.69 10.89
CA ILE A 367 -10.04 8.41 12.30
C ILE A 367 -8.56 8.05 12.46
N GLU A 368 -7.90 8.63 13.44
CA GLU A 368 -6.55 8.23 13.82
C GLU A 368 -6.61 6.94 14.65
N ILE A 369 -5.90 5.90 14.20
CA ILE A 369 -5.97 4.57 14.82
C ILE A 369 -5.38 4.57 16.24
N ALA A 370 -4.33 5.34 16.49
CA ALA A 370 -3.65 5.39 17.77
C ALA A 370 -4.52 6.00 18.89
N THR A 371 -5.34 7.01 18.58
CA THR A 371 -6.13 7.77 19.55
C THR A 371 -7.63 7.49 19.48
N GLY A 372 -8.11 6.90 18.35
CA GLY A 372 -9.54 6.75 18.08
C GLY A 372 -10.24 8.08 17.76
N SER A 373 -9.50 9.18 17.58
CA SER A 373 -10.08 10.51 17.37
C SER A 373 -10.43 10.73 15.88
N VAL A 374 -11.54 11.42 15.62
CA VAL A 374 -11.94 11.85 14.28
C VAL A 374 -11.13 13.09 13.91
N LEU A 375 -10.29 12.98 12.90
CA LEU A 375 -9.44 14.08 12.42
C LEU A 375 -10.16 14.98 11.40
N ALA A 376 -10.89 14.36 10.46
CA ALA A 376 -11.58 15.09 9.39
C ALA A 376 -12.85 14.37 8.97
N LYS A 377 -13.76 15.12 8.33
CA LYS A 377 -15.01 14.62 7.78
C LYS A 377 -15.19 15.14 6.37
N TYR A 378 -15.44 14.22 5.42
CA TYR A 378 -15.57 14.52 4.00
C TYR A 378 -17.05 14.42 3.62
N ARG A 379 -17.56 15.44 2.93
CA ARG A 379 -18.95 15.56 2.53
C ARG A 379 -19.05 15.86 1.04
N GLY A 380 -20.26 15.64 0.45
CA GLY A 380 -20.54 15.94 -0.94
C GLY A 380 -20.66 14.70 -1.83
N VAL A 381 -20.40 13.51 -1.31
CA VAL A 381 -20.76 12.27 -1.98
C VAL A 381 -22.27 12.03 -1.86
N ARG A 382 -22.92 11.67 -2.94
CA ARG A 382 -24.29 11.16 -2.90
C ARG A 382 -24.24 9.67 -2.61
N GLU A 383 -24.72 9.27 -1.44
CA GLU A 383 -24.79 7.87 -0.99
C GLU A 383 -26.11 7.62 -0.30
N GLN A 384 -27.05 7.06 -1.03
CA GLN A 384 -28.39 6.76 -0.51
C GLN A 384 -28.69 5.26 -0.50
N ARG A 385 -28.17 4.54 -1.48
CA ARG A 385 -28.58 3.18 -1.82
C ARG A 385 -27.43 2.18 -1.85
N TYR A 386 -26.25 2.61 -2.24
CA TYR A 386 -25.10 1.77 -2.49
C TYR A 386 -24.02 1.97 -1.43
N VAL A 387 -23.18 0.96 -1.24
CA VAL A 387 -21.99 1.06 -0.39
C VAL A 387 -20.85 1.56 -1.26
N LEU A 388 -20.36 2.77 -0.99
CA LEU A 388 -19.30 3.40 -1.74
C LEU A 388 -17.99 3.29 -0.93
N ARG A 389 -16.96 2.69 -1.55
CA ARG A 389 -15.68 2.45 -0.86
C ARG A 389 -14.70 3.59 -1.10
N PRO A 390 -14.31 4.35 -0.04
CA PRO A 390 -13.28 5.37 -0.12
C PRO A 390 -11.89 4.74 -0.07
N CYS A 391 -10.89 5.46 -0.59
CA CYS A 391 -9.48 5.10 -0.43
C CYS A 391 -8.62 6.33 -0.15
N PHE A 392 -7.43 6.10 0.41
CA PHE A 392 -6.39 7.11 0.52
C PHE A 392 -5.61 7.21 -0.79
N VAL A 393 -5.22 8.41 -1.17
CA VAL A 393 -4.48 8.71 -2.40
C VAL A 393 -3.31 9.64 -2.08
N GLY A 394 -2.25 9.57 -2.88
CA GLY A 394 -1.00 10.31 -2.65
C GLY A 394 0.05 9.50 -1.90
N THR A 395 1.29 9.95 -1.93
CA THR A 395 2.45 9.28 -1.32
C THR A 395 2.33 9.25 0.21
N HIS A 396 1.87 10.36 0.79
CA HIS A 396 1.69 10.51 2.25
C HIS A 396 0.20 10.50 2.64
N ASN A 397 -0.68 9.98 1.76
CA ASN A 397 -2.14 9.95 1.96
C ASN A 397 -2.74 11.37 2.07
N GLU A 398 -2.31 12.28 1.23
CA GLU A 398 -2.72 13.70 1.22
C GLU A 398 -4.17 13.87 0.83
N LEU A 399 -4.68 12.95 0.01
CA LEU A 399 -6.05 12.96 -0.47
C LEU A 399 -6.84 11.74 0.00
N VAL A 400 -8.15 11.92 0.02
CA VAL A 400 -9.16 10.86 0.13
C VAL A 400 -9.98 10.87 -1.15
N ALA A 401 -10.21 9.72 -1.75
CA ALA A 401 -11.05 9.54 -2.93
C ALA A 401 -12.23 8.64 -2.63
N CYS A 402 -13.39 8.94 -3.19
CA CYS A 402 -14.58 8.09 -3.13
C CYS A 402 -15.41 8.22 -4.40
N GLY A 403 -16.06 7.15 -4.79
CA GLY A 403 -17.11 7.19 -5.82
C GLY A 403 -18.38 7.86 -5.30
N SER A 404 -19.28 8.20 -6.21
CA SER A 404 -20.57 8.82 -5.91
C SER A 404 -21.68 8.21 -6.77
N GLU A 405 -22.91 8.22 -6.26
CA GLU A 405 -24.08 7.70 -7.01
C GLU A 405 -24.42 8.54 -8.24
N ASP A 406 -23.88 9.75 -8.36
CA ASP A 406 -24.06 10.63 -9.54
C ASP A 406 -23.04 10.36 -10.67
N GLY A 407 -22.17 9.34 -10.54
CA GLY A 407 -21.21 8.96 -11.55
C GLY A 407 -19.86 9.70 -11.46
N LYS A 408 -19.65 10.48 -10.41
CA LYS A 408 -18.39 11.18 -10.17
C LYS A 408 -17.45 10.44 -9.26
N VAL A 409 -16.16 10.75 -9.35
CA VAL A 409 -15.16 10.43 -8.34
C VAL A 409 -14.81 11.72 -7.62
N CYS A 410 -15.07 11.79 -6.32
CA CYS A 410 -14.78 12.96 -5.49
C CYS A 410 -13.43 12.77 -4.79
N LEU A 411 -12.65 13.84 -4.72
CA LEU A 411 -11.36 13.92 -4.07
C LEU A 411 -11.36 15.04 -3.04
N TRP A 412 -10.88 14.77 -1.83
CA TRP A 412 -10.73 15.74 -0.75
C TRP A 412 -9.31 15.79 -0.24
N GLN A 413 -8.91 16.93 0.26
CA GLN A 413 -7.72 17.05 1.08
C GLN A 413 -7.95 16.34 2.41
N ARG A 414 -7.08 15.40 2.78
CA ARG A 414 -7.24 14.58 3.99
C ARG A 414 -7.32 15.41 5.26
N GLU A 415 -6.51 16.45 5.39
CA GLU A 415 -6.40 17.24 6.62
C GLU A 415 -7.56 18.24 6.79
N SER A 416 -7.87 18.97 5.74
CA SER A 416 -8.89 20.02 5.79
C SER A 416 -10.31 19.54 5.55
N GLY A 417 -10.49 18.36 4.90
CA GLY A 417 -11.80 17.88 4.45
C GLY A 417 -12.38 18.65 3.26
N ASN A 418 -11.64 19.61 2.70
CA ASN A 418 -12.09 20.39 1.56
C ASN A 418 -12.05 19.55 0.26
N VAL A 419 -13.03 19.76 -0.60
CA VAL A 419 -13.07 19.16 -1.93
C VAL A 419 -11.88 19.72 -2.75
N SER A 420 -11.08 18.80 -3.28
CA SER A 420 -9.91 19.12 -4.10
C SER A 420 -10.22 18.99 -5.59
N ALA A 421 -10.99 17.97 -5.96
CA ALA A 421 -11.44 17.76 -7.35
C ALA A 421 -12.67 16.86 -7.40
N GLU A 422 -13.41 16.95 -8.50
CA GLU A 422 -14.44 16.02 -8.91
C GLU A 422 -14.09 15.54 -10.32
N LEU A 423 -14.01 14.21 -10.52
CA LEU A 423 -13.68 13.63 -11.81
C LEU A 423 -14.97 13.13 -12.47
N ASP A 424 -15.31 13.72 -13.60
CA ASP A 424 -16.44 13.32 -14.41
C ASP A 424 -16.04 12.25 -15.44
N GLY A 425 -16.94 11.32 -15.71
CA GLY A 425 -16.69 10.36 -16.77
C GLY A 425 -17.58 9.13 -16.75
N HIS A 426 -17.84 8.53 -15.59
CA HIS A 426 -18.80 7.43 -15.49
C HIS A 426 -20.24 7.93 -15.74
N SER A 427 -21.07 7.06 -16.30
CA SER A 427 -22.48 7.38 -16.61
C SER A 427 -23.46 6.79 -15.59
N SER A 428 -22.97 6.11 -14.58
CA SER A 428 -23.73 5.50 -13.48
C SER A 428 -22.94 5.52 -12.19
N VAL A 429 -23.48 4.94 -11.12
CA VAL A 429 -22.88 4.87 -9.79
C VAL A 429 -21.43 4.39 -9.85
N VAL A 430 -20.55 5.08 -9.16
CA VAL A 430 -19.15 4.66 -8.96
C VAL A 430 -19.05 3.94 -7.62
N ASN A 431 -18.94 2.61 -7.63
CA ASN A 431 -19.00 1.76 -6.44
C ASN A 431 -17.72 1.77 -5.62
N VAL A 432 -16.57 1.81 -6.29
CA VAL A 432 -15.27 1.69 -5.64
C VAL A 432 -14.22 2.52 -6.36
N VAL A 433 -13.33 3.10 -5.56
CA VAL A 433 -12.10 3.75 -6.03
C VAL A 433 -10.93 3.10 -5.31
N VAL A 434 -9.88 2.76 -6.06
CA VAL A 434 -8.66 2.18 -5.52
C VAL A 434 -7.44 2.92 -6.02
N ARG A 435 -6.45 3.10 -5.15
CA ARG A 435 -5.17 3.70 -5.53
C ARG A 435 -4.22 2.66 -6.11
N HIS A 436 -3.35 3.08 -7.01
CA HIS A 436 -2.24 2.27 -7.45
C HIS A 436 -1.17 2.20 -6.33
N PRO A 437 -0.67 0.99 -5.95
CA PRO A 437 0.22 0.86 -4.78
C PRO A 437 1.58 1.53 -4.97
N VAL A 438 2.12 1.58 -6.19
CA VAL A 438 3.44 2.11 -6.50
C VAL A 438 3.35 3.56 -7.01
N HIS A 439 2.40 3.86 -7.92
CA HIS A 439 2.22 5.20 -8.48
C HIS A 439 1.11 5.94 -7.73
N SER A 440 1.50 6.77 -6.78
CA SER A 440 0.60 7.46 -5.84
C SER A 440 -0.41 8.40 -6.51
N ASN A 441 -0.12 8.86 -7.72
CA ASN A 441 -0.97 9.73 -8.53
C ASN A 441 -1.89 8.98 -9.51
N VAL A 442 -1.95 7.65 -9.44
CA VAL A 442 -2.83 6.82 -10.28
C VAL A 442 -3.90 6.17 -9.43
N ILE A 443 -5.15 6.30 -9.86
CA ILE A 443 -6.30 5.63 -9.26
C ILE A 443 -7.10 4.87 -10.31
N ALA A 444 -7.87 3.89 -9.87
CA ALA A 444 -8.86 3.21 -10.70
C ALA A 444 -10.24 3.33 -10.06
N SER A 445 -11.28 3.47 -10.87
CA SER A 445 -12.67 3.49 -10.44
C SER A 445 -13.51 2.45 -11.20
N ALA A 446 -14.50 1.86 -10.53
CA ALA A 446 -15.45 0.94 -11.13
C ALA A 446 -16.88 1.39 -10.93
N SER A 447 -17.73 1.12 -11.92
CA SER A 447 -19.08 1.65 -11.98
C SER A 447 -20.11 0.63 -12.47
N ASP A 448 -21.37 0.91 -12.16
CA ASP A 448 -22.55 0.24 -12.72
C ASP A 448 -22.72 0.55 -14.23
N ASP A 449 -21.91 1.45 -14.81
CA ASP A 449 -21.83 1.63 -16.25
C ASP A 449 -21.05 0.51 -16.98
N LYS A 450 -20.65 -0.55 -16.24
CA LYS A 450 -19.91 -1.73 -16.71
C LYS A 450 -18.48 -1.47 -17.08
N THR A 451 -17.96 -0.28 -16.75
CA THR A 451 -16.62 0.12 -17.10
C THR A 451 -15.74 0.26 -15.86
N VAL A 452 -14.44 0.05 -16.07
CA VAL A 452 -13.39 0.44 -15.13
C VAL A 452 -12.59 1.56 -15.78
N ARG A 453 -12.30 2.62 -15.04
CA ARG A 453 -11.50 3.76 -15.52
C ARG A 453 -10.22 3.88 -14.72
N LEU A 454 -9.14 4.18 -15.43
CA LEU A 454 -7.86 4.56 -14.85
C LEU A 454 -7.68 6.05 -15.00
N TRP A 455 -7.24 6.70 -13.92
CA TRP A 455 -7.05 8.15 -13.86
C TRP A 455 -5.63 8.48 -13.44
N SER A 456 -5.08 9.54 -14.01
CA SER A 456 -3.85 10.18 -13.53
C SER A 456 -4.19 11.50 -12.88
N LEU A 457 -3.74 11.70 -11.66
CA LEU A 457 -3.94 12.94 -10.90
C LEU A 457 -2.70 13.82 -11.06
N ARG A 458 -2.91 15.11 -11.35
CA ARG A 458 -1.88 16.14 -11.41
C ARG A 458 -1.98 17.02 -10.16
N GLY A 459 -0.86 17.61 -9.75
CA GLY A 459 -0.80 18.46 -8.55
C GLY A 459 -0.51 17.66 -7.26
N LEU A 460 -0.20 16.36 -7.39
CA LEU A 460 0.38 15.52 -6.34
C LEU A 460 1.88 15.37 -6.65
N GLU A 461 2.73 16.09 -5.96
CA GLU A 461 4.19 15.97 -6.02
C GLU A 461 4.73 15.27 -4.78
#